data_697eb1bb064174d8275dab3b4c79d4e6
#
_entry.id   697eb1bb064174d8275dab3b4c79d4e6
#
_cell.length_a   1.000
_cell.length_b   1.000
_cell.length_c   1.000
_cell.angle_alpha   90.00
_cell.angle_beta   90.00
_cell.angle_gamma   90.00
#
_symmetry.space_group_name_H-M   'P 1'
#
loop_
_entity.id
_entity.type
_entity.pdbx_description
1 polymer ?
#
loop_
_entity_poly.entity_id
_entity_poly.type
_entity_poly.pdbx_seq_one_letter_code
_entity_poly.pdbx_strand_id
1 'polypeptide(L)'
;MASTLKKRDIKYINKDFSELRKSLINYTQTYFPTTYNDFSPTSPGMLFMEMSAYVGDVLSFYLDNQIQENFLQYARQQNNLYELAYMFGYKPNVTQAATTMVDFYQQIPAKLSGSTYVPDFDYSLFIPSNSTINSTLNNNIPFIIEDPVDFSVSSSGDPTEITIYSIDSVTSDPEIFLLKKSRKAISSTVNSELFSFNEPTQFSTINIEANNIVGILDIIDSDGNEWYEVDYLGQEMVFNSIKNTNVNDPNLSQYEGDTPYLLKLEKIQRRFATRFTSPTNLQIQFGSGTVNDNDEEIVPNPDNVGLGLPFEKTKLNTAFSPSNFLFTKTYGIAPTGNLTVRYLTGGGVESNVDANTLTQLVSNPTFLKYNLNPTTANQFLNTLVVTNPIAADGGGDGDTIEEIRQNSSANFASQLRNVTQNDYLVRALSMPAKYGVVSKAYIEPTQAETLSAGESNSVLDLYV
;
A
#
# COMPACT_ATOMS: atom_id res chain seq x y z
N MET A 1 25.00 27.64 7.05
CA MET A 1 25.58 27.22 5.76
C MET A 1 25.72 25.70 5.81
N ALA A 2 24.82 24.98 5.19
CA ALA A 2 24.91 23.53 5.05
C ALA A 2 26.09 23.24 4.11
N SER A 3 27.12 22.57 4.60
CA SER A 3 28.20 22.08 3.75
C SER A 3 27.59 21.02 2.85
N THR A 4 27.44 21.32 1.57
CA THR A 4 27.18 20.32 0.55
C THR A 4 28.32 19.31 0.64
N LEU A 5 28.05 18.15 1.23
CA LEU A 5 28.92 17.00 1.15
C LEU A 5 29.18 16.74 -0.33
N LYS A 6 30.37 17.09 -0.81
CA LYS A 6 30.79 16.72 -2.17
C LYS A 6 30.71 15.20 -2.24
N LYS A 7 29.70 14.69 -2.98
CA LYS A 7 29.60 13.27 -3.33
C LYS A 7 30.95 12.87 -3.93
N ARG A 8 31.68 12.00 -3.25
CA ARG A 8 32.97 11.53 -3.69
C ARG A 8 32.67 10.46 -4.74
N ASP A 9 32.94 10.78 -6.01
CA ASP A 9 32.88 9.76 -7.06
C ASP A 9 33.93 8.69 -6.76
N ILE A 10 33.46 7.48 -6.50
CA ILE A 10 34.34 6.34 -6.22
C ILE A 10 34.77 5.80 -7.58
N LYS A 11 36.07 5.86 -7.86
CA LYS A 11 36.68 5.25 -9.04
C LYS A 11 37.24 3.87 -8.66
N TYR A 12 36.58 2.83 -9.12
CA TYR A 12 37.02 1.45 -8.90
C TYR A 12 38.12 1.01 -9.88
N ILE A 13 38.06 1.49 -11.11
CA ILE A 13 39.04 1.18 -12.16
C ILE A 13 39.93 2.39 -12.38
N ASN A 14 40.57 2.92 -11.49
CA ASN A 14 41.38 4.14 -11.45
C ASN A 14 42.35 4.35 -12.64
N LYS A 15 41.91 4.12 -13.87
CA LYS A 15 42.69 4.27 -15.09
C LYS A 15 42.00 5.29 -16.01
N ASP A 16 42.56 6.48 -16.01
CA ASP A 16 42.20 7.51 -16.98
C ASP A 16 42.97 7.34 -18.31
N PHE A 17 42.56 8.12 -19.31
CA PHE A 17 43.21 8.13 -20.63
C PHE A 17 44.72 8.20 -20.53
N SER A 18 45.29 9.01 -19.67
CA SER A 18 46.75 9.20 -19.57
C SER A 18 47.47 7.98 -19.05
N GLU A 19 46.87 7.27 -18.09
CA GLU A 19 47.42 6.03 -17.53
C GLU A 19 47.31 4.86 -18.52
N LEU A 20 46.16 4.73 -19.19
CA LEU A 20 45.97 3.75 -20.25
C LEU A 20 46.93 3.96 -21.40
N ARG A 21 47.11 5.22 -21.82
CA ARG A 21 48.12 5.58 -22.86
C ARG A 21 49.54 5.20 -22.43
N LYS A 22 49.97 5.55 -21.21
CA LYS A 22 51.27 5.15 -20.69
C LYS A 22 51.42 3.63 -20.64
N SER A 23 50.42 2.92 -20.17
CA SER A 23 50.41 1.46 -20.12
C SER A 23 50.60 0.83 -21.50
N LEU A 24 49.91 1.35 -22.51
CA LEU A 24 50.04 0.85 -23.92
C LEU A 24 51.41 1.14 -24.50
N ILE A 25 51.97 2.34 -24.24
CA ILE A 25 53.33 2.68 -24.65
C ILE A 25 54.34 1.74 -23.99
N ASN A 26 54.27 1.55 -22.68
CA ASN A 26 55.18 0.65 -21.96
C ASN A 26 55.04 -0.80 -22.44
N TYR A 27 53.84 -1.26 -22.67
CA TYR A 27 53.55 -2.59 -23.22
C TYR A 27 54.22 -2.76 -24.59
N THR A 28 54.06 -1.79 -25.50
CA THR A 28 54.62 -1.82 -26.83
C THR A 28 56.16 -1.79 -26.78
N GLN A 29 56.74 -0.96 -25.92
CA GLN A 29 58.20 -0.90 -25.74
C GLN A 29 58.78 -2.21 -25.17
N THR A 30 58.02 -2.89 -24.31
CA THR A 30 58.49 -4.12 -23.65
C THR A 30 58.42 -5.33 -24.59
N TYR A 31 57.28 -5.47 -25.30
CA TYR A 31 57.03 -6.68 -26.09
C TYR A 31 57.32 -6.55 -27.60
N PHE A 32 57.39 -5.32 -28.13
CA PHE A 32 57.63 -5.04 -29.54
C PHE A 32 58.76 -4.03 -29.80
N PRO A 33 59.91 -4.14 -29.09
CA PRO A 33 60.98 -3.10 -29.12
C PRO A 33 61.63 -2.92 -30.47
N THR A 34 61.61 -3.97 -31.31
CA THR A 34 62.24 -3.95 -32.65
C THR A 34 61.21 -3.69 -33.75
N THR A 35 59.93 -3.89 -33.49
CA THR A 35 58.86 -3.79 -34.49
C THR A 35 58.26 -2.41 -34.57
N TYR A 36 58.16 -1.70 -33.41
CA TYR A 36 57.57 -0.37 -33.32
C TYR A 36 58.36 0.53 -32.36
N ASN A 37 58.98 1.58 -32.88
CA ASN A 37 59.81 2.53 -32.09
C ASN A 37 59.42 3.99 -32.29
N ASP A 38 58.41 4.29 -33.12
CA ASP A 38 57.97 5.68 -33.35
C ASP A 38 56.77 6.05 -32.47
N PHE A 39 57.03 6.67 -31.35
CA PHE A 39 56.04 7.17 -30.38
C PHE A 39 55.77 8.67 -30.58
N SER A 40 56.07 9.22 -31.75
CA SER A 40 55.76 10.64 -32.03
C SER A 40 54.21 10.83 -32.14
N PRO A 41 53.71 11.99 -31.73
CA PRO A 41 52.26 12.29 -31.80
C PRO A 41 51.66 12.23 -33.22
N THR A 42 52.51 12.29 -34.25
CA THR A 42 52.08 12.25 -35.66
C THR A 42 52.14 10.86 -36.25
N SER A 43 52.60 9.88 -35.52
CA SER A 43 52.73 8.50 -35.99
C SER A 43 51.34 7.82 -36.05
N PRO A 44 51.02 7.10 -37.16
CA PRO A 44 49.80 6.33 -37.28
C PRO A 44 49.60 5.28 -36.17
N GLY A 45 50.70 4.63 -35.73
CA GLY A 45 50.63 3.67 -34.63
C GLY A 45 50.31 4.34 -33.26
N MET A 46 50.80 5.55 -33.06
CA MET A 46 50.45 6.31 -31.86
C MET A 46 48.97 6.73 -31.87
N LEU A 47 48.43 7.07 -33.05
CA LEU A 47 47.01 7.33 -33.21
C LEU A 47 46.13 6.12 -32.79
N PHE A 48 46.53 4.89 -33.22
CA PHE A 48 45.79 3.69 -32.82
C PHE A 48 45.93 3.39 -31.32
N MET A 49 47.07 3.65 -30.72
CA MET A 49 47.27 3.52 -29.26
C MET A 49 46.41 4.55 -28.47
N GLU A 50 46.35 5.78 -28.95
CA GLU A 50 45.52 6.82 -28.35
C GLU A 50 44.00 6.53 -28.51
N MET A 51 43.57 6.03 -29.67
CA MET A 51 42.21 5.57 -29.86
C MET A 51 41.85 4.40 -28.91
N SER A 52 42.78 3.44 -28.76
CA SER A 52 42.58 2.32 -27.82
C SER A 52 42.55 2.78 -26.38
N ALA A 53 43.39 3.74 -26.00
CA ALA A 53 43.39 4.34 -24.67
C ALA A 53 42.07 5.13 -24.39
N TYR A 54 41.56 5.85 -25.40
CA TYR A 54 40.27 6.56 -25.32
C TYR A 54 39.10 5.59 -25.15
N VAL A 55 39.05 4.52 -25.95
CA VAL A 55 38.04 3.48 -25.81
C VAL A 55 38.11 2.84 -24.41
N GLY A 56 39.32 2.57 -23.92
CA GLY A 56 39.54 2.04 -22.58
C GLY A 56 39.05 2.99 -21.46
N ASP A 57 39.28 4.28 -21.61
CA ASP A 57 38.82 5.31 -20.67
C ASP A 57 37.29 5.39 -20.65
N VAL A 58 36.64 5.44 -21.82
CA VAL A 58 35.18 5.42 -21.93
C VAL A 58 34.59 4.16 -21.33
N LEU A 59 35.14 2.98 -21.58
CA LEU A 59 34.69 1.73 -20.99
C LEU A 59 34.86 1.71 -19.47
N SER A 60 35.99 2.22 -18.98
CA SER A 60 36.26 2.36 -17.55
C SER A 60 35.21 3.25 -16.87
N PHE A 61 34.86 4.36 -17.50
CA PHE A 61 33.83 5.27 -17.01
C PHE A 61 32.44 4.58 -16.96
N TYR A 62 32.07 3.84 -17.99
CA TYR A 62 30.80 3.10 -17.98
C TYR A 62 30.77 2.00 -16.93
N LEU A 63 31.87 1.27 -16.73
CA LEU A 63 31.99 0.25 -15.69
C LEU A 63 31.90 0.86 -14.29
N ASP A 64 32.59 1.98 -14.04
CA ASP A 64 32.51 2.67 -12.74
C ASP A 64 31.08 3.18 -12.46
N ASN A 65 30.39 3.73 -13.47
CA ASN A 65 28.99 4.11 -13.33
C ASN A 65 28.10 2.91 -13.02
N GLN A 66 28.28 1.80 -13.75
CA GLN A 66 27.47 0.60 -13.54
C GLN A 66 27.68 -0.01 -12.14
N ILE A 67 28.91 0.03 -11.65
CA ILE A 67 29.20 -0.42 -10.29
C ILE A 67 28.57 0.52 -9.25
N GLN A 68 28.61 1.84 -9.47
CA GLN A 68 27.99 2.82 -8.57
C GLN A 68 26.48 2.64 -8.47
N GLU A 69 25.81 2.29 -9.57
CA GLU A 69 24.36 2.03 -9.61
C GLU A 69 23.92 0.83 -8.73
N ASN A 70 24.84 -0.07 -8.34
CA ASN A 70 24.53 -1.16 -7.40
C ASN A 70 24.52 -0.76 -5.93
N PHE A 71 24.92 0.46 -5.59
CA PHE A 71 24.94 0.94 -4.22
C PHE A 71 23.85 1.98 -3.97
N LEU A 72 23.01 1.76 -2.95
CA LEU A 72 21.94 2.66 -2.56
C LEU A 72 22.37 4.14 -2.43
N GLN A 73 23.58 4.38 -1.88
CA GLN A 73 24.11 5.73 -1.69
C GLN A 73 24.51 6.44 -2.98
N TYR A 74 24.87 5.68 -4.04
CA TYR A 74 25.45 6.22 -5.26
C TYR A 74 24.55 6.07 -6.48
N ALA A 75 23.57 5.16 -6.43
CA ALA A 75 22.61 4.94 -7.51
C ALA A 75 21.90 6.25 -7.90
N ARG A 76 21.88 6.56 -9.18
CA ARG A 76 21.30 7.80 -9.74
C ARG A 76 20.08 7.51 -10.60
N GLN A 77 20.03 6.31 -11.20
CA GLN A 77 18.88 5.89 -12.00
C GLN A 77 17.73 5.52 -11.08
N GLN A 78 16.58 6.13 -11.31
CA GLN A 78 15.41 5.96 -10.45
C GLN A 78 14.94 4.50 -10.40
N ASN A 79 14.92 3.80 -11.54
CA ASN A 79 14.52 2.39 -11.60
C ASN A 79 15.42 1.49 -10.75
N ASN A 80 16.75 1.69 -10.82
CA ASN A 80 17.69 0.93 -9.97
C ASN A 80 17.47 1.23 -8.49
N LEU A 81 17.13 2.46 -8.17
CA LEU A 81 16.86 2.87 -6.81
C LEU A 81 15.58 2.22 -6.25
N TYR A 82 14.53 2.07 -7.07
CA TYR A 82 13.32 1.34 -6.69
C TYR A 82 13.64 -0.13 -6.37
N GLU A 83 14.42 -0.80 -7.22
CA GLU A 83 14.83 -2.19 -6.98
C GLU A 83 15.69 -2.34 -5.71
N LEU A 84 16.62 -1.41 -5.48
CA LEU A 84 17.43 -1.39 -4.27
C LEU A 84 16.58 -1.12 -3.02
N ALA A 85 15.63 -0.18 -3.09
CA ALA A 85 14.73 0.11 -1.98
C ALA A 85 13.93 -1.14 -1.58
N TYR A 86 13.40 -1.86 -2.57
CA TYR A 86 12.69 -3.11 -2.34
C TYR A 86 13.58 -4.18 -1.68
N MET A 87 14.86 -4.29 -2.06
CA MET A 87 15.82 -5.20 -1.41
C MET A 87 16.03 -4.86 0.07
N PHE A 88 15.90 -3.59 0.47
CA PHE A 88 15.95 -3.13 1.86
C PHE A 88 14.57 -3.17 2.57
N GLY A 89 13.54 -3.71 1.91
CA GLY A 89 12.19 -3.86 2.47
C GLY A 89 11.35 -2.58 2.43
N TYR A 90 11.80 -1.53 1.74
CA TYR A 90 11.05 -0.29 1.57
C TYR A 90 10.30 -0.29 0.23
N LYS A 91 9.01 0.04 0.27
CA LYS A 91 8.18 0.26 -0.93
C LYS A 91 8.05 1.76 -1.16
N PRO A 92 8.75 2.35 -2.17
CA PRO A 92 8.65 3.78 -2.45
C PRO A 92 7.23 4.18 -2.86
N ASN A 93 6.79 5.35 -2.40
CA ASN A 93 5.55 5.94 -2.84
C ASN A 93 5.78 6.68 -4.17
N VAL A 94 4.97 6.36 -5.17
CA VAL A 94 5.02 7.02 -6.50
C VAL A 94 4.25 8.32 -6.50
N THR A 95 3.20 8.37 -5.69
CA THR A 95 2.34 9.54 -5.49
C THR A 95 1.81 9.51 -4.07
N GLN A 96 1.42 10.66 -3.57
CA GLN A 96 0.79 10.80 -2.25
C GLN A 96 -0.63 11.26 -2.43
N ALA A 97 -1.58 10.49 -1.93
CA ALA A 97 -3.00 10.81 -2.02
C ALA A 97 -3.43 11.70 -0.86
N ALA A 98 -4.13 12.80 -1.15
CA ALA A 98 -4.71 13.63 -0.11
C ALA A 98 -5.86 12.92 0.60
N THR A 99 -6.01 13.17 1.88
CA THR A 99 -7.08 12.61 2.70
C THR A 99 -7.87 13.72 3.39
N THR A 100 -9.16 13.47 3.59
CA THR A 100 -10.01 14.37 4.37
C THR A 100 -11.18 13.59 4.97
N MET A 101 -11.81 14.18 5.99
CA MET A 101 -13.09 13.69 6.49
C MET A 101 -14.22 14.32 5.71
N VAL A 102 -15.16 13.50 5.27
CA VAL A 102 -16.36 13.94 4.55
C VAL A 102 -17.58 13.64 5.37
N ASP A 103 -18.40 14.65 5.59
CA ASP A 103 -19.67 14.56 6.31
C ASP A 103 -20.81 14.36 5.33
N PHE A 104 -21.63 13.38 5.61
CA PHE A 104 -22.85 13.06 4.89
C PHE A 104 -24.04 13.43 5.75
N TYR A 105 -24.98 14.18 5.19
CA TYR A 105 -26.21 14.61 5.86
C TYR A 105 -27.40 14.10 5.09
N GLN A 106 -28.33 13.46 5.80
CA GLN A 106 -29.61 13.00 5.24
C GLN A 106 -30.75 13.38 6.15
N GLN A 107 -31.84 13.88 5.58
CA GLN A 107 -33.10 14.04 6.29
C GLN A 107 -33.91 12.74 6.19
N ILE A 108 -34.57 12.36 7.28
CA ILE A 108 -35.52 11.22 7.31
C ILE A 108 -36.79 11.59 8.08
N PRO A 109 -37.93 10.97 7.78
CA PRO A 109 -39.16 11.26 8.46
C PRO A 109 -39.16 10.74 9.88
N ALA A 110 -39.99 11.33 10.73
CA ALA A 110 -40.28 10.82 12.06
C ALA A 110 -41.30 9.69 12.00
N LYS A 111 -41.16 8.72 12.90
CA LYS A 111 -42.06 7.60 13.11
C LYS A 111 -42.47 7.54 14.58
N LEU A 112 -43.73 7.35 14.85
CA LEU A 112 -44.24 7.17 16.21
C LEU A 112 -43.87 5.77 16.72
N SER A 113 -43.15 5.70 17.83
CA SER A 113 -42.81 4.47 18.54
C SER A 113 -43.26 4.58 19.97
N GLY A 114 -44.39 3.95 20.28
CA GLY A 114 -45.07 4.13 21.57
C GLY A 114 -45.60 5.55 21.73
N SER A 115 -45.05 6.32 22.66
CA SER A 115 -45.43 7.73 22.93
C SER A 115 -44.35 8.73 22.44
N THR A 116 -43.29 8.27 21.81
CA THR A 116 -42.16 9.11 21.40
C THR A 116 -41.93 9.02 19.89
N TYR A 117 -41.63 10.16 19.26
CA TYR A 117 -41.23 10.19 17.88
C TYR A 117 -39.74 9.83 17.75
N VAL A 118 -39.46 8.88 16.88
CA VAL A 118 -38.09 8.39 16.56
C VAL A 118 -37.80 8.51 15.05
N PRO A 119 -36.52 8.58 14.63
CA PRO A 119 -36.20 8.54 13.21
C PRO A 119 -36.72 7.27 12.55
N ASP A 120 -37.33 7.37 11.36
CA ASP A 120 -37.72 6.20 10.57
C ASP A 120 -36.58 5.75 9.69
N PHE A 121 -35.71 4.88 10.22
CA PHE A 121 -34.55 4.33 9.51
C PHE A 121 -34.90 3.47 8.29
N ASP A 122 -36.18 3.17 8.05
CA ASP A 122 -36.63 2.53 6.81
C ASP A 122 -36.28 3.38 5.58
N TYR A 123 -36.22 4.71 5.75
CA TYR A 123 -35.84 5.69 4.74
C TYR A 123 -34.36 6.11 4.83
N SER A 124 -33.54 5.41 5.59
CA SER A 124 -32.10 5.68 5.64
C SER A 124 -31.42 5.18 4.35
N LEU A 125 -30.46 5.97 3.87
CA LEU A 125 -29.67 5.67 2.69
C LEU A 125 -28.44 4.84 3.06
N PHE A 126 -28.04 4.01 2.11
CA PHE A 126 -26.78 3.28 2.11
C PHE A 126 -25.92 3.73 0.92
N ILE A 127 -24.70 4.13 1.19
CA ILE A 127 -23.70 4.47 0.17
C ILE A 127 -22.58 3.43 0.28
N PRO A 128 -22.31 2.65 -0.78
CA PRO A 128 -21.30 1.61 -0.74
C PRO A 128 -19.89 2.18 -0.59
N SER A 129 -18.97 1.37 -0.07
CA SER A 129 -17.54 1.67 -0.07
C SER A 129 -17.02 1.93 -1.49
N ASN A 130 -15.93 2.65 -1.62
CA ASN A 130 -15.34 3.08 -2.90
C ASN A 130 -16.27 3.96 -3.77
N SER A 131 -17.29 4.57 -3.17
CA SER A 131 -18.11 5.57 -3.84
C SER A 131 -17.32 6.84 -4.08
N THR A 132 -17.48 7.42 -5.28
CA THR A 132 -16.73 8.59 -5.71
C THR A 132 -17.48 9.89 -5.39
N ILE A 133 -16.74 10.86 -4.84
CA ILE A 133 -17.17 12.23 -4.58
C ILE A 133 -16.24 13.15 -5.33
N ASN A 134 -16.78 14.05 -6.13
CA ASN A 134 -15.98 15.03 -6.87
C ASN A 134 -15.96 16.39 -6.17
N SER A 135 -14.83 17.07 -6.28
CA SER A 135 -14.72 18.47 -5.94
C SER A 135 -15.43 19.31 -7.01
N THR A 136 -16.26 20.25 -6.59
CA THR A 136 -16.92 21.23 -7.49
C THR A 136 -16.02 22.39 -7.88
N LEU A 137 -14.92 22.58 -7.14
CA LEU A 137 -13.83 23.49 -7.46
C LEU A 137 -12.60 22.62 -7.82
N ASN A 138 -11.58 23.19 -8.45
CA ASN A 138 -10.33 22.48 -8.76
C ASN A 138 -10.48 21.24 -9.67
N ASN A 139 -10.97 21.41 -10.89
CA ASN A 139 -10.93 20.42 -11.97
C ASN A 139 -11.63 19.09 -11.68
N ASN A 140 -12.66 19.04 -10.83
CA ASN A 140 -13.39 17.82 -10.50
C ASN A 140 -12.50 16.69 -9.96
N ILE A 141 -11.58 16.99 -9.05
CA ILE A 141 -10.73 15.99 -8.44
C ILE A 141 -11.57 14.95 -7.71
N PRO A 142 -11.44 13.66 -8.05
CA PRO A 142 -12.22 12.59 -7.46
C PRO A 142 -11.62 12.16 -6.11
N PHE A 143 -12.50 11.92 -5.15
CA PHE A 143 -12.22 11.27 -3.89
C PHE A 143 -13.08 10.03 -3.75
N ILE A 144 -12.55 8.97 -3.18
CA ILE A 144 -13.31 7.77 -2.84
C ILE A 144 -13.43 7.66 -1.32
N ILE A 145 -14.57 7.16 -0.84
CA ILE A 145 -14.75 6.82 0.57
C ILE A 145 -14.25 5.40 0.82
N GLU A 146 -13.49 5.22 1.89
CA GLU A 146 -12.93 3.92 2.26
C GLU A 146 -14.03 2.97 2.78
N ASP A 147 -14.81 3.43 3.76
CA ASP A 147 -15.88 2.66 4.38
C ASP A 147 -17.27 3.06 3.86
N PRO A 148 -18.24 2.14 3.83
CA PRO A 148 -19.61 2.47 3.43
C PRO A 148 -20.27 3.42 4.42
N VAL A 149 -21.21 4.24 3.95
CA VAL A 149 -22.08 5.05 4.80
C VAL A 149 -23.39 4.31 5.00
N ASP A 150 -23.65 3.86 6.21
CA ASP A 150 -24.92 3.27 6.63
C ASP A 150 -25.48 4.09 7.79
N PHE A 151 -26.50 4.90 7.52
CA PHE A 151 -27.11 5.75 8.55
C PHE A 151 -27.95 4.99 9.56
N SER A 152 -28.32 3.73 9.26
CA SER A 152 -29.11 2.91 10.17
C SER A 152 -28.29 2.31 11.31
N VAL A 153 -26.97 2.28 11.17
CA VAL A 153 -26.03 1.74 12.15
C VAL A 153 -25.35 2.88 12.90
N SER A 154 -25.36 2.78 14.22
CA SER A 154 -24.63 3.71 15.10
C SER A 154 -23.92 2.93 16.20
N SER A 155 -22.63 3.21 16.40
CA SER A 155 -21.82 2.64 17.47
C SER A 155 -20.87 3.71 18.03
N SER A 156 -20.18 3.42 19.13
CA SER A 156 -19.19 4.35 19.69
C SER A 156 -18.01 4.60 18.74
N GLY A 157 -17.61 3.58 17.95
CA GLY A 157 -16.56 3.68 16.94
C GLY A 157 -17.03 4.21 15.59
N ASP A 158 -18.33 4.22 15.33
CA ASP A 158 -18.94 4.71 14.08
C ASP A 158 -20.31 5.36 14.39
N PRO A 159 -20.31 6.56 15.00
CA PRO A 159 -21.53 7.20 15.45
C PRO A 159 -22.32 7.78 14.27
N THR A 160 -23.64 7.60 14.30
CA THR A 160 -24.60 8.36 13.50
C THR A 160 -25.20 9.43 14.41
N GLU A 161 -24.87 10.70 14.16
CA GLU A 161 -25.44 11.81 14.90
C GLU A 161 -26.88 12.07 14.45
N ILE A 162 -27.79 12.21 15.39
CA ILE A 162 -29.23 12.40 15.14
C ILE A 162 -29.66 13.71 15.76
N THR A 163 -30.22 14.61 14.95
CA THR A 163 -30.78 15.89 15.41
C THR A 163 -32.19 16.11 14.87
N ILE A 164 -33.02 16.84 15.55
CA ILE A 164 -34.35 17.23 15.06
C ILE A 164 -34.15 18.36 14.06
N TYR A 165 -34.58 18.15 12.80
CA TYR A 165 -34.51 19.15 11.73
C TYR A 165 -35.74 20.05 11.68
N SER A 166 -36.94 19.46 11.77
CA SER A 166 -38.20 20.21 11.79
C SER A 166 -39.17 19.61 12.79
N ILE A 167 -40.02 20.50 13.35
CA ILE A 167 -41.11 20.17 14.23
C ILE A 167 -42.42 20.64 13.61
N ASP A 168 -43.50 19.90 13.87
CA ASP A 168 -44.84 20.30 13.48
C ASP A 168 -45.23 21.59 14.27
N SER A 169 -45.70 22.60 13.54
CA SER A 169 -46.04 23.90 14.12
C SER A 169 -47.26 23.89 15.02
N VAL A 170 -48.11 22.85 14.97
CA VAL A 170 -49.35 22.72 15.73
C VAL A 170 -49.18 21.82 16.94
N THR A 171 -48.55 20.64 16.75
CA THR A 171 -48.39 19.65 17.83
C THR A 171 -47.06 19.79 18.57
N SER A 172 -46.08 20.52 18.01
CA SER A 172 -44.69 20.62 18.48
C SER A 172 -43.95 19.28 18.49
N ASP A 173 -44.45 18.28 17.77
CA ASP A 173 -43.81 16.98 17.62
C ASP A 173 -42.71 17.02 16.55
N PRO A 174 -41.65 16.23 16.67
CA PRO A 174 -40.66 16.07 15.62
C PRO A 174 -41.28 15.50 14.32
N GLU A 175 -41.07 16.20 13.21
CA GLU A 175 -41.54 15.79 11.87
C GLU A 175 -40.43 15.19 11.03
N ILE A 176 -39.23 15.81 11.06
CA ILE A 176 -38.06 15.37 10.28
C ILE A 176 -36.84 15.36 11.18
N PHE A 177 -36.08 14.30 11.09
CA PHE A 177 -34.76 14.18 11.73
C PHE A 177 -33.66 14.38 10.69
N LEU A 178 -32.55 14.98 11.10
CA LEU A 178 -31.31 15.07 10.34
C LEU A 178 -30.31 14.06 10.90
N LEU A 179 -29.85 13.17 10.02
CA LEU A 179 -28.78 12.24 10.29
C LEU A 179 -27.47 12.80 9.75
N LYS A 180 -26.39 12.64 10.50
CA LYS A 180 -25.03 12.97 10.07
C LYS A 180 -24.11 11.79 10.31
N LYS A 181 -23.28 11.48 9.33
CA LYS A 181 -22.24 10.46 9.42
C LYS A 181 -20.99 10.90 8.68
N SER A 182 -19.82 10.69 9.30
CA SER A 182 -18.54 11.11 8.73
C SER A 182 -17.76 9.90 8.22
N ARG A 183 -17.05 10.07 7.08
CA ARG A 183 -16.19 9.05 6.47
C ARG A 183 -14.89 9.65 6.00
N LYS A 184 -13.83 8.89 6.13
CA LYS A 184 -12.55 9.22 5.52
C LYS A 184 -12.65 9.05 4.00
N ALA A 185 -12.17 10.04 3.27
CA ALA A 185 -12.07 10.01 1.82
C ALA A 185 -10.63 10.23 1.38
N ILE A 186 -10.24 9.57 0.30
CA ILE A 186 -8.89 9.58 -0.27
C ILE A 186 -8.97 10.03 -1.73
N SER A 187 -8.09 10.93 -2.13
CA SER A 187 -8.03 11.44 -3.51
C SER A 187 -7.54 10.36 -4.48
N SER A 188 -8.47 9.62 -5.04
CA SER A 188 -8.15 8.56 -5.99
C SER A 188 -9.34 8.21 -6.89
N THR A 189 -9.02 7.52 -7.98
CA THR A 189 -9.98 6.92 -8.91
C THR A 189 -9.75 5.41 -8.96
N VAL A 190 -10.83 4.64 -8.94
CA VAL A 190 -10.76 3.19 -9.11
C VAL A 190 -10.66 2.84 -10.58
N ASN A 191 -9.61 2.15 -10.95
CA ASN A 191 -9.42 1.55 -12.28
C ASN A 191 -9.50 0.04 -12.18
N SER A 192 -9.87 -0.61 -13.27
CA SER A 192 -10.02 -2.06 -13.34
C SER A 192 -9.37 -2.60 -14.61
N GLU A 193 -8.58 -3.67 -14.46
CA GLU A 193 -7.93 -4.35 -15.56
C GLU A 193 -8.10 -5.85 -15.43
N LEU A 194 -8.32 -6.55 -16.57
CA LEU A 194 -8.54 -7.99 -16.62
C LEU A 194 -7.31 -8.70 -17.15
N PHE A 195 -6.78 -9.64 -16.38
CA PHE A 195 -5.67 -10.49 -16.76
C PHE A 195 -6.13 -11.95 -16.88
N SER A 196 -5.68 -12.65 -17.93
CA SER A 196 -6.06 -14.03 -18.21
C SER A 196 -4.85 -14.96 -18.12
N PHE A 197 -4.99 -16.04 -17.36
CA PHE A 197 -3.97 -17.07 -17.17
C PHE A 197 -4.49 -18.41 -17.68
N ASN A 198 -3.83 -19.00 -18.65
CA ASN A 198 -4.23 -20.29 -19.23
C ASN A 198 -3.84 -21.47 -18.34
N GLU A 199 -2.59 -21.45 -17.86
CA GLU A 199 -2.03 -22.48 -16.99
C GLU A 199 -1.32 -21.84 -15.78
N PRO A 200 -1.28 -22.54 -14.64
CA PRO A 200 -0.58 -22.03 -13.47
C PRO A 200 0.92 -21.96 -13.74
N THR A 201 1.48 -20.77 -13.75
CA THR A 201 2.92 -20.54 -13.94
C THR A 201 3.52 -20.10 -12.62
N GLN A 202 4.61 -20.77 -12.20
CA GLN A 202 5.30 -20.45 -10.96
C GLN A 202 5.81 -19.02 -10.97
N PHE A 203 5.54 -18.31 -9.88
CA PHE A 203 5.99 -16.93 -9.67
C PHE A 203 5.64 -16.00 -10.84
N SER A 204 4.48 -16.24 -11.45
CA SER A 204 4.00 -15.39 -12.55
C SER A 204 3.91 -13.94 -12.10
N THR A 205 4.22 -13.04 -13.02
CA THR A 205 4.18 -11.59 -12.79
C THR A 205 3.28 -10.93 -13.82
N ILE A 206 2.55 -9.92 -13.38
CA ILE A 206 1.83 -8.98 -14.25
C ILE A 206 2.28 -7.57 -13.95
N ASN A 207 2.21 -6.69 -14.93
CA ASN A 207 2.58 -5.29 -14.81
C ASN A 207 1.34 -4.43 -15.07
N ILE A 208 1.14 -3.42 -14.23
CA ILE A 208 0.17 -2.36 -14.43
C ILE A 208 0.94 -1.10 -14.81
N GLU A 209 0.68 -0.60 -16.01
CA GLU A 209 1.30 0.60 -16.53
C GLU A 209 0.31 1.77 -16.42
N ALA A 210 0.47 2.60 -15.39
CA ALA A 210 -0.34 3.78 -15.20
C ALA A 210 0.46 4.87 -14.48
N ASN A 211 0.03 6.12 -14.65
CA ASN A 211 0.60 7.24 -13.90
C ASN A 211 -0.07 7.36 -12.54
N ASN A 212 0.69 7.80 -11.55
CA ASN A 212 0.19 8.12 -10.21
C ASN A 212 -0.58 6.95 -9.57
N ILE A 213 0.00 5.74 -9.59
CA ILE A 213 -0.58 4.58 -8.93
C ILE A 213 -0.43 4.76 -7.42
N VAL A 214 -1.56 4.81 -6.71
CA VAL A 214 -1.61 4.88 -5.24
C VAL A 214 -1.44 3.51 -4.62
N GLY A 215 -2.05 2.47 -5.21
CA GLY A 215 -1.95 1.09 -4.74
C GLY A 215 -2.99 0.17 -5.34
N ILE A 216 -2.94 -1.10 -4.96
CA ILE A 216 -3.96 -2.08 -5.33
C ILE A 216 -5.13 -1.97 -4.34
N LEU A 217 -6.34 -1.92 -4.86
CA LEU A 217 -7.56 -1.96 -4.07
C LEU A 217 -7.88 -3.41 -3.70
N ASP A 218 -8.10 -4.25 -4.71
CA ASP A 218 -8.30 -5.69 -4.56
C ASP A 218 -8.00 -6.44 -5.87
N ILE A 219 -7.88 -7.76 -5.74
CA ILE A 219 -7.79 -8.69 -6.88
C ILE A 219 -8.80 -9.82 -6.64
N ILE A 220 -9.68 -10.03 -7.60
CA ILE A 220 -10.76 -11.04 -7.52
C ILE A 220 -10.64 -11.98 -8.72
N ASP A 221 -10.70 -13.29 -8.46
CA ASP A 221 -10.71 -14.29 -9.52
C ASP A 221 -12.11 -14.50 -10.12
N SER A 222 -12.20 -15.26 -11.21
CA SER A 222 -13.47 -15.58 -11.89
C SER A 222 -14.45 -16.37 -11.02
N ASP A 223 -13.99 -17.02 -9.98
CA ASP A 223 -14.79 -17.79 -9.03
C ASP A 223 -15.28 -16.94 -7.85
N GLY A 224 -14.90 -15.66 -7.82
CA GLY A 224 -15.27 -14.70 -6.78
C GLY A 224 -14.38 -14.78 -5.53
N ASN A 225 -13.24 -15.47 -5.59
CA ASN A 225 -12.30 -15.49 -4.47
C ASN A 225 -11.40 -14.26 -4.49
N GLU A 226 -11.15 -13.72 -3.32
CA GLU A 226 -10.26 -12.60 -3.09
C GLU A 226 -8.81 -13.05 -2.95
N TRP A 227 -7.89 -12.26 -3.50
CA TRP A 227 -6.45 -12.41 -3.36
C TRP A 227 -5.91 -11.32 -2.45
N TYR A 228 -5.05 -11.67 -1.52
CA TYR A 228 -4.55 -10.79 -0.47
C TYR A 228 -3.16 -10.26 -0.77
N GLU A 229 -2.98 -8.97 -0.63
CA GLU A 229 -1.65 -8.35 -0.69
C GLU A 229 -0.84 -8.70 0.56
N VAL A 230 0.40 -9.15 0.35
CA VAL A 230 1.36 -9.47 1.40
C VAL A 230 2.69 -8.77 1.16
N ASP A 231 3.46 -8.54 2.21
CA ASP A 231 4.78 -7.91 2.07
C ASP A 231 5.76 -8.81 1.31
N TYR A 232 5.67 -10.11 1.52
CA TYR A 232 6.45 -11.14 0.81
C TYR A 232 5.64 -12.44 0.68
N LEU A 233 5.84 -13.17 -0.40
CA LEU A 233 5.02 -14.35 -0.72
C LEU A 233 5.08 -15.49 0.32
N GLY A 234 6.11 -15.54 1.16
CA GLY A 234 6.19 -16.49 2.27
C GLY A 234 5.29 -16.17 3.47
N GLN A 235 4.64 -15.01 3.49
CA GLN A 235 3.71 -14.62 4.56
C GLN A 235 2.39 -15.38 4.39
N GLU A 236 2.12 -16.35 5.24
CA GLU A 236 0.93 -17.20 5.16
C GLU A 236 -0.30 -16.65 5.87
N MET A 237 -0.09 -15.71 6.78
CA MET A 237 -1.15 -15.19 7.64
C MET A 237 -1.33 -13.69 7.43
N VAL A 238 -2.58 -13.27 7.36
CA VAL A 238 -2.98 -11.86 7.36
C VAL A 238 -4.03 -11.62 8.44
N PHE A 239 -4.09 -10.37 8.91
CA PHE A 239 -5.20 -9.94 9.75
C PHE A 239 -6.34 -9.48 8.84
N ASN A 240 -7.46 -10.20 8.92
CA ASN A 240 -8.68 -9.83 8.22
C ASN A 240 -9.65 -9.18 9.21
N SER A 241 -10.26 -8.06 8.82
CA SER A 241 -11.26 -7.35 9.61
C SER A 241 -12.63 -7.93 9.30
N ILE A 242 -13.22 -8.61 10.26
CA ILE A 242 -14.57 -9.18 10.16
C ILE A 242 -15.56 -8.39 11.00
N LYS A 243 -16.78 -8.21 10.49
CA LYS A 243 -17.83 -7.54 11.24
C LYS A 243 -18.18 -8.35 12.50
N ASN A 244 -18.26 -7.66 13.65
CA ASN A 244 -18.67 -8.30 14.91
C ASN A 244 -20.18 -8.54 14.91
N THR A 245 -20.59 -9.73 14.48
CA THR A 245 -22.02 -10.14 14.43
C THR A 245 -22.38 -11.17 15.48
N ASN A 246 -21.50 -11.44 16.45
CA ASN A 246 -21.70 -12.49 17.45
C ASN A 246 -22.62 -12.03 18.60
N VAL A 247 -23.89 -11.79 18.27
CA VAL A 247 -24.93 -11.43 19.25
C VAL A 247 -25.13 -12.53 20.33
N ASN A 248 -24.77 -13.77 20.02
CA ASN A 248 -24.97 -14.93 20.90
C ASN A 248 -23.75 -15.31 21.74
N ASP A 249 -22.58 -14.68 21.53
CA ASP A 249 -21.41 -14.92 22.36
C ASP A 249 -21.43 -13.96 23.57
N PRO A 250 -21.59 -14.47 24.80
CA PRO A 250 -21.68 -13.61 25.99
C PRO A 250 -20.39 -12.82 26.25
N ASN A 251 -19.24 -13.22 25.67
CA ASN A 251 -17.98 -12.50 25.82
C ASN A 251 -17.82 -11.36 24.77
N LEU A 252 -18.47 -11.46 23.63
CA LEU A 252 -18.32 -10.53 22.52
C LEU A 252 -19.55 -9.62 22.32
N SER A 253 -20.75 -10.10 22.67
CA SER A 253 -22.01 -9.36 22.46
C SER A 253 -22.06 -8.04 23.21
N GLN A 254 -21.45 -7.97 24.40
CA GLN A 254 -21.39 -6.73 25.19
C GLN A 254 -20.54 -5.64 24.56
N TYR A 255 -19.61 -6.01 23.65
CA TYR A 255 -18.72 -5.07 22.97
C TYR A 255 -19.14 -4.80 21.53
N GLU A 256 -20.28 -5.31 21.06
CA GLU A 256 -20.74 -5.12 19.67
C GLU A 256 -20.86 -3.64 19.30
N GLY A 257 -21.33 -2.81 20.23
CA GLY A 257 -21.43 -1.37 20.04
C GLY A 257 -20.08 -0.64 20.03
N ASP A 258 -19.11 -1.12 20.82
CA ASP A 258 -17.81 -0.47 20.99
C ASP A 258 -16.75 -0.98 20.00
N THR A 259 -16.87 -2.23 19.58
CA THR A 259 -15.98 -2.90 18.64
C THR A 259 -16.75 -3.51 17.49
N PRO A 260 -17.16 -2.70 16.50
CA PRO A 260 -17.97 -3.18 15.37
C PRO A 260 -17.20 -4.15 14.45
N TYR A 261 -15.87 -4.15 14.50
CA TYR A 261 -15.00 -5.03 13.74
C TYR A 261 -14.01 -5.76 14.64
N LEU A 262 -13.77 -7.01 14.33
CA LEU A 262 -12.79 -7.87 15.00
C LEU A 262 -11.68 -8.22 14.02
N LEU A 263 -10.43 -8.16 14.46
CA LEU A 263 -9.29 -8.63 13.69
C LEU A 263 -9.13 -10.14 13.88
N LYS A 264 -9.30 -10.88 12.79
CA LYS A 264 -9.10 -12.33 12.76
C LYS A 264 -7.81 -12.63 12.00
N LEU A 265 -6.95 -13.43 12.62
CA LEU A 265 -5.79 -13.97 11.93
C LEU A 265 -6.23 -15.13 11.02
N GLU A 266 -5.99 -14.99 9.73
CA GLU A 266 -6.43 -15.93 8.71
C GLU A 266 -5.24 -16.45 7.91
N LYS A 267 -5.20 -17.81 7.70
CA LYS A 267 -4.22 -18.42 6.81
C LYS A 267 -4.73 -18.33 5.37
N ILE A 268 -3.96 -17.65 4.52
CA ILE A 268 -4.34 -17.38 3.14
C ILE A 268 -3.43 -18.15 2.16
N GLN A 269 -4.03 -18.70 1.11
CA GLN A 269 -3.33 -19.37 0.02
C GLN A 269 -3.25 -18.46 -1.23
N ARG A 270 -4.30 -17.66 -1.47
CA ARG A 270 -4.37 -16.70 -2.56
C ARG A 270 -3.75 -15.39 -2.12
N ARG A 271 -2.49 -15.18 -2.50
CA ARG A 271 -1.73 -14.00 -2.12
C ARG A 271 -0.80 -13.53 -3.21
N PHE A 272 -0.51 -12.25 -3.20
CA PHE A 272 0.39 -11.60 -4.12
C PHE A 272 1.25 -10.57 -3.41
N ALA A 273 2.41 -10.28 -3.97
CA ALA A 273 3.27 -9.20 -3.52
C ALA A 273 3.39 -8.14 -4.61
N THR A 274 3.43 -6.87 -4.22
CA THR A 274 3.55 -5.73 -5.14
C THR A 274 4.89 -5.06 -5.01
N ARG A 275 5.44 -4.58 -6.11
CA ARG A 275 6.61 -3.72 -6.14
C ARG A 275 6.56 -2.74 -7.30
N PHE A 276 7.03 -1.52 -7.08
CA PHE A 276 7.26 -0.58 -8.15
C PHE A 276 8.62 -0.87 -8.80
N THR A 277 8.64 -1.06 -10.12
CA THR A 277 9.87 -1.19 -10.91
C THR A 277 10.27 0.15 -11.54
N SER A 278 9.28 1.03 -11.68
CA SER A 278 9.45 2.41 -12.12
C SER A 278 8.30 3.26 -11.57
N PRO A 279 8.35 4.59 -11.65
CA PRO A 279 7.24 5.45 -11.21
C PRO A 279 5.90 5.18 -11.90
N THR A 280 5.91 4.54 -13.07
CA THR A 280 4.71 4.27 -13.88
C THR A 280 4.41 2.79 -14.02
N ASN A 281 5.18 1.91 -13.38
CA ASN A 281 5.01 0.47 -13.54
C ASN A 281 4.97 -0.22 -12.17
N LEU A 282 3.81 -0.76 -11.83
CA LEU A 282 3.58 -1.58 -10.67
C LEU A 282 3.58 -3.05 -11.08
N GLN A 283 4.53 -3.82 -10.59
CA GLN A 283 4.60 -5.25 -10.80
C GLN A 283 3.89 -5.99 -9.65
N ILE A 284 3.04 -6.95 -10.01
CA ILE A 284 2.37 -7.86 -9.10
C ILE A 284 2.94 -9.25 -9.33
N GLN A 285 3.41 -9.90 -8.27
CA GLN A 285 3.97 -11.25 -8.31
C GLN A 285 3.08 -12.20 -7.52
N PHE A 286 2.78 -13.36 -8.12
CA PHE A 286 1.97 -14.42 -7.52
C PHE A 286 2.83 -15.58 -7.02
N GLY A 287 2.18 -16.55 -6.36
CA GLY A 287 2.85 -17.72 -5.83
C GLY A 287 3.22 -18.79 -6.85
N SER A 288 3.64 -19.94 -6.35
CA SER A 288 4.17 -21.04 -7.20
C SER A 288 3.35 -22.32 -7.12
N GLY A 289 2.46 -22.47 -6.12
CA GLY A 289 1.68 -23.67 -5.89
C GLY A 289 0.45 -23.78 -6.79
N THR A 290 -0.13 -24.96 -6.88
CA THR A 290 -1.44 -25.18 -7.50
C THR A 290 -2.50 -25.44 -6.45
N VAL A 291 -3.79 -25.30 -6.81
CA VAL A 291 -4.91 -25.56 -5.89
C VAL A 291 -4.91 -27.03 -5.40
N ASN A 292 -4.39 -27.94 -6.23
CA ASN A 292 -4.36 -29.38 -5.96
C ASN A 292 -3.12 -29.85 -5.19
N ASP A 293 -2.13 -28.99 -4.96
CA ASP A 293 -0.95 -29.34 -4.21
C ASP A 293 -1.33 -29.62 -2.75
N ASN A 294 -0.70 -30.65 -2.17
CA ASN A 294 -0.85 -30.92 -0.76
C ASN A 294 -0.25 -29.77 0.05
N ASP A 295 -0.99 -29.34 1.08
CA ASP A 295 -0.54 -28.30 2.02
C ASP A 295 0.42 -28.92 3.07
N GLU A 296 1.47 -29.62 2.58
CA GLU A 296 2.48 -30.23 3.45
C GLU A 296 3.42 -29.13 3.97
N GLU A 297 3.45 -28.95 5.26
CA GLU A 297 4.42 -28.08 5.93
C GLU A 297 5.83 -28.61 5.69
N ILE A 298 6.76 -27.71 5.32
CA ILE A 298 8.19 -28.01 5.18
C ILE A 298 8.80 -28.38 6.54
N VAL A 299 8.22 -27.88 7.62
CA VAL A 299 8.59 -28.23 8.98
C VAL A 299 8.05 -29.64 9.26
N PRO A 300 8.93 -30.62 9.51
CA PRO A 300 8.46 -31.99 9.87
C PRO A 300 7.54 -31.83 11.08
N ASN A 301 6.29 -32.28 10.93
CA ASN A 301 5.34 -32.32 12.03
C ASN A 301 6.04 -33.05 13.20
N PRO A 302 6.07 -32.50 14.42
CA PRO A 302 6.66 -33.13 15.58
C PRO A 302 6.19 -34.60 15.79
N ASP A 303 4.95 -34.89 15.42
CA ASP A 303 4.39 -36.25 15.43
C ASP A 303 5.04 -37.16 14.40
N ASN A 304 5.63 -36.62 13.33
CA ASN A 304 6.36 -37.38 12.30
C ASN A 304 7.86 -37.48 12.59
N VAL A 305 8.42 -36.61 13.42
CA VAL A 305 9.80 -36.62 13.93
C VAL A 305 9.93 -37.52 15.17
N GLY A 306 8.84 -38.09 15.63
CA GLY A 306 8.81 -39.06 16.71
C GLY A 306 9.69 -40.25 16.43
N LEU A 307 10.98 -39.94 16.48
CA LEU A 307 12.03 -40.78 17.02
C LEU A 307 11.84 -42.27 16.81
N GLY A 308 12.37 -42.78 15.72
CA GLY A 308 12.82 -44.15 15.70
C GLY A 308 11.82 -45.22 16.20
N LEU A 309 10.55 -44.87 16.29
CA LEU A 309 9.51 -45.84 16.57
C LEU A 309 9.32 -46.67 15.30
N PRO A 310 9.45 -47.98 15.37
CA PRO A 310 9.61 -48.84 14.21
C PRO A 310 8.32 -49.03 13.37
N PHE A 311 7.29 -48.23 13.58
CA PHE A 311 5.94 -48.57 13.13
C PHE A 311 5.39 -47.82 11.93
N GLU A 312 6.00 -46.71 11.46
CA GLU A 312 5.50 -46.05 10.27
C GLU A 312 6.63 -45.45 9.41
N LYS A 313 7.40 -46.28 8.74
CA LYS A 313 8.47 -45.87 7.81
C LYS A 313 7.97 -45.13 6.55
N THR A 314 6.69 -45.16 6.25
CA THR A 314 6.09 -44.61 5.05
C THR A 314 5.87 -43.09 5.12
N LYS A 315 5.71 -42.52 6.30
CA LYS A 315 5.47 -41.08 6.46
C LYS A 315 6.74 -40.21 6.38
N LEU A 316 7.89 -40.79 6.71
CA LEU A 316 9.19 -40.08 6.64
C LEU A 316 9.67 -39.85 5.20
N ASN A 317 9.23 -40.68 4.24
CA ASN A 317 9.65 -40.54 2.85
C ASN A 317 8.90 -39.43 2.09
N THR A 318 7.74 -39.00 2.54
CA THR A 318 6.95 -37.92 1.94
C THR A 318 7.35 -36.56 2.46
N ALA A 319 7.86 -36.46 3.69
CA ALA A 319 8.23 -35.20 4.33
C ALA A 319 9.52 -34.57 3.79
N PHE A 320 10.36 -35.37 3.12
CA PHE A 320 11.67 -34.92 2.62
C PHE A 320 11.83 -35.01 1.10
N SER A 321 10.74 -35.01 0.33
CA SER A 321 10.86 -34.95 -1.13
C SER A 321 11.27 -33.54 -1.57
N PRO A 322 12.49 -33.34 -2.14
CA PRO A 322 12.91 -32.03 -2.64
C PRO A 322 12.01 -31.48 -3.75
N SER A 323 11.27 -32.36 -4.44
CA SER A 323 10.31 -31.96 -5.46
C SER A 323 9.07 -31.28 -4.87
N ASN A 324 8.69 -31.61 -3.64
CA ASN A 324 7.57 -30.94 -2.96
C ASN A 324 7.92 -29.53 -2.50
N PHE A 325 9.20 -29.24 -2.29
CA PHE A 325 9.66 -27.89 -1.87
C PHE A 325 9.39 -26.83 -2.93
N LEU A 326 9.49 -27.16 -4.21
CA LEU A 326 9.28 -26.21 -5.32
C LEU A 326 7.80 -26.02 -5.68
N PHE A 327 6.92 -26.93 -5.27
CA PHE A 327 5.50 -26.96 -5.63
C PHE A 327 4.56 -26.78 -4.44
N THR A 328 5.08 -26.46 -3.26
CA THR A 328 4.24 -26.28 -2.06
C THR A 328 3.54 -24.91 -2.09
N LYS A 329 2.35 -24.85 -1.51
CA LYS A 329 1.60 -23.61 -1.26
C LYS A 329 2.30 -22.64 -0.29
N THR A 330 3.52 -22.96 0.14
CA THR A 330 4.35 -22.12 1.04
C THR A 330 4.50 -20.69 0.54
N TYR A 331 4.58 -20.50 -0.77
CA TYR A 331 4.62 -19.16 -1.39
C TYR A 331 3.27 -18.71 -1.97
N GLY A 332 2.18 -19.39 -1.59
CA GLY A 332 0.87 -19.16 -2.17
C GLY A 332 0.68 -19.89 -3.50
N ILE A 333 -0.55 -19.85 -4.02
CA ILE A 333 -0.90 -20.49 -5.28
C ILE A 333 -0.61 -19.56 -6.46
N ALA A 334 -0.37 -20.16 -7.63
CA ALA A 334 -0.30 -19.45 -8.91
C ALA A 334 -1.73 -19.20 -9.43
N PRO A 335 -1.99 -18.06 -10.09
CA PRO A 335 -3.29 -17.76 -10.65
C PRO A 335 -3.63 -18.65 -11.83
N THR A 336 -4.93 -18.95 -11.98
CA THR A 336 -5.52 -19.65 -13.12
C THR A 336 -6.82 -18.94 -13.51
N GLY A 337 -7.19 -18.99 -14.79
CA GLY A 337 -8.39 -18.32 -15.26
C GLY A 337 -8.22 -16.81 -15.33
N ASN A 338 -9.28 -16.07 -15.09
CA ASN A 338 -9.26 -14.62 -15.19
C ASN A 338 -9.16 -13.98 -13.80
N LEU A 339 -8.28 -12.99 -13.70
CA LEU A 339 -8.16 -12.12 -12.52
C LEU A 339 -8.60 -10.70 -12.89
N THR A 340 -9.52 -10.15 -12.14
CA THR A 340 -9.86 -8.73 -12.19
C THR A 340 -9.04 -8.00 -11.12
N VAL A 341 -8.15 -7.13 -11.57
CA VAL A 341 -7.32 -6.29 -10.69
C VAL A 341 -7.94 -4.91 -10.64
N ARG A 342 -8.35 -4.47 -9.45
CA ARG A 342 -8.78 -3.08 -9.23
C ARG A 342 -7.67 -2.33 -8.51
N TYR A 343 -7.31 -1.19 -9.03
CA TYR A 343 -6.23 -0.37 -8.50
C TYR A 343 -6.61 1.10 -8.48
N LEU A 344 -5.93 1.84 -7.61
CA LEU A 344 -6.17 3.24 -7.35
C LEU A 344 -5.11 4.09 -8.07
N THR A 345 -5.58 5.11 -8.78
CA THR A 345 -4.72 6.15 -9.35
C THR A 345 -5.20 7.52 -8.89
N GLY A 346 -4.29 8.46 -8.67
CA GLY A 346 -4.63 9.80 -8.21
C GLY A 346 -3.51 10.41 -7.36
N GLY A 347 -3.89 11.27 -6.43
CA GLY A 347 -2.92 11.98 -5.60
C GLY A 347 -2.28 13.17 -6.32
N GLY A 348 -1.12 13.57 -5.83
CA GLY A 348 -0.41 14.76 -6.28
C GLY A 348 -0.81 16.02 -5.51
N VAL A 349 -0.03 17.07 -5.64
CA VAL A 349 -0.23 18.35 -4.92
C VAL A 349 -1.61 18.97 -5.19
N GLU A 350 -2.14 18.79 -6.41
CA GLU A 350 -3.44 19.33 -6.81
C GLU A 350 -4.62 18.68 -6.06
N SER A 351 -4.41 17.52 -5.44
CA SER A 351 -5.44 16.82 -4.68
C SER A 351 -5.73 17.42 -3.29
N ASN A 352 -4.94 18.40 -2.85
CA ASN A 352 -5.21 19.17 -1.64
C ASN A 352 -6.32 20.20 -1.91
N VAL A 353 -7.57 19.74 -1.83
CA VAL A 353 -8.73 20.58 -2.09
C VAL A 353 -9.16 21.34 -0.83
N ASP A 354 -9.72 22.53 -1.02
CA ASP A 354 -10.19 23.37 0.08
C ASP A 354 -11.41 22.76 0.81
N ALA A 355 -11.67 23.23 2.03
CA ALA A 355 -12.86 22.87 2.80
C ALA A 355 -14.15 23.24 2.02
N ASN A 356 -15.20 22.42 2.20
CA ASN A 356 -16.52 22.58 1.60
C ASN A 356 -16.55 22.53 0.06
N THR A 357 -15.60 21.86 -0.56
CA THR A 357 -15.52 21.71 -2.02
C THR A 357 -15.98 20.32 -2.50
N LEU A 358 -15.90 19.29 -1.68
CA LEU A 358 -16.36 17.94 -1.99
C LEU A 358 -17.86 17.84 -1.79
N THR A 359 -18.63 18.16 -2.82
CA THR A 359 -20.09 18.27 -2.70
C THR A 359 -20.85 17.41 -3.69
N GLN A 360 -20.18 16.82 -4.68
CA GLN A 360 -20.84 16.06 -5.74
C GLN A 360 -20.58 14.56 -5.55
N LEU A 361 -21.57 13.84 -5.00
CA LEU A 361 -21.56 12.38 -4.99
C LEU A 361 -21.89 11.85 -6.40
N VAL A 362 -21.00 11.05 -6.98
CA VAL A 362 -21.18 10.45 -8.32
C VAL A 362 -21.94 9.13 -8.22
N SER A 363 -21.68 8.35 -7.16
CA SER A 363 -22.34 7.06 -6.94
C SER A 363 -23.78 7.26 -6.48
N ASN A 364 -24.68 6.39 -6.94
CA ASN A 364 -26.07 6.45 -6.54
C ASN A 364 -26.28 5.79 -5.17
N PRO A 365 -26.77 6.53 -4.16
CA PRO A 365 -27.14 5.94 -2.88
C PRO A 365 -28.38 5.06 -3.04
N THR A 366 -28.52 4.04 -2.22
CA THR A 366 -29.62 3.07 -2.25
C THR A 366 -30.30 2.99 -0.89
N PHE A 367 -31.59 2.61 -0.89
CA PHE A 367 -32.29 2.25 0.33
C PHE A 367 -32.07 0.77 0.64
N LEU A 368 -31.82 0.45 1.88
CA LEU A 368 -31.69 -0.95 2.32
C LEU A 368 -33.04 -1.67 2.37
N LYS A 369 -34.12 -0.93 2.63
CA LYS A 369 -35.47 -1.49 2.69
C LYS A 369 -36.15 -1.47 1.32
N TYR A 370 -36.77 -2.58 0.98
CA TYR A 370 -37.60 -2.71 -0.23
C TYR A 370 -39.05 -2.29 0.07
N ASN A 371 -39.80 -1.92 -0.99
CA ASN A 371 -41.20 -1.55 -0.94
C ASN A 371 -41.54 -0.27 -0.15
N LEU A 372 -40.67 0.73 -0.22
CA LEU A 372 -40.95 2.05 0.32
C LEU A 372 -41.97 2.80 -0.56
N ASN A 373 -42.66 3.78 0.06
CA ASN A 373 -43.47 4.71 -0.73
C ASN A 373 -42.57 5.51 -1.69
N PRO A 374 -42.75 5.40 -3.02
CA PRO A 374 -41.81 6.01 -3.98
C PRO A 374 -41.73 7.54 -3.87
N THR A 375 -42.84 8.19 -3.57
CA THR A 375 -42.88 9.67 -3.44
C THR A 375 -42.03 10.14 -2.24
N THR A 376 -42.26 9.50 -1.09
CA THR A 376 -41.53 9.80 0.14
C THR A 376 -40.06 9.42 0.01
N ALA A 377 -39.76 8.26 -0.57
CA ALA A 377 -38.38 7.81 -0.80
C ALA A 377 -37.60 8.80 -1.69
N ASN A 378 -38.17 9.23 -2.80
CA ASN A 378 -37.55 10.20 -3.70
C ASN A 378 -37.36 11.59 -3.02
N GLN A 379 -38.30 12.00 -2.18
CA GLN A 379 -38.18 13.23 -1.40
C GLN A 379 -36.93 13.19 -0.51
N PHE A 380 -36.75 12.11 0.26
CA PHE A 380 -35.63 12.00 1.19
C PHE A 380 -34.30 11.61 0.51
N LEU A 381 -34.33 10.95 -0.64
CA LEU A 381 -33.15 10.73 -1.47
C LEU A 381 -32.49 12.06 -1.89
N ASN A 382 -33.30 13.04 -2.26
CA ASN A 382 -32.84 14.35 -2.72
C ASN A 382 -32.35 15.26 -1.56
N THR A 383 -32.50 14.85 -0.31
CA THR A 383 -31.98 15.61 0.85
C THR A 383 -30.55 15.26 1.21
N LEU A 384 -29.95 14.28 0.52
CA LEU A 384 -28.56 13.90 0.77
C LEU A 384 -27.62 15.06 0.39
N VAL A 385 -26.85 15.50 1.35
CA VAL A 385 -25.82 16.52 1.18
C VAL A 385 -24.49 15.96 1.65
N VAL A 386 -23.45 16.24 0.89
CA VAL A 386 -22.08 15.80 1.17
C VAL A 386 -21.19 17.03 1.25
N THR A 387 -20.28 17.08 2.22
CA THR A 387 -19.31 18.17 2.35
C THR A 387 -18.08 17.72 3.13
N ASN A 388 -16.92 18.30 2.83
CA ASN A 388 -15.71 18.16 3.64
C ASN A 388 -15.53 19.40 4.53
N PRO A 389 -15.75 19.31 5.85
CA PRO A 389 -15.62 20.49 6.74
C PRO A 389 -14.17 20.98 6.87
N ILE A 390 -13.21 20.12 6.58
CA ILE A 390 -11.78 20.38 6.67
C ILE A 390 -11.17 20.20 5.27
N ALA A 391 -10.19 21.04 4.92
CA ALA A 391 -9.44 20.89 3.68
C ALA A 391 -8.76 19.52 3.61
N ALA A 392 -8.62 18.97 2.40
CA ALA A 392 -7.85 17.77 2.20
C ALA A 392 -6.35 18.08 2.33
N ASP A 393 -5.61 17.17 2.94
CA ASP A 393 -4.18 17.31 3.23
C ASP A 393 -3.43 16.01 2.91
N GLY A 394 -2.10 16.10 2.78
CA GLY A 394 -1.22 14.97 2.51
C GLY A 394 -1.03 14.64 1.03
N GLY A 395 -1.68 15.38 0.12
CA GLY A 395 -1.45 15.22 -1.32
C GLY A 395 -0.10 15.77 -1.74
N GLY A 396 0.68 14.96 -2.45
CA GLY A 396 2.01 15.35 -2.89
C GLY A 396 2.56 14.45 -3.99
N ASP A 397 3.70 14.85 -4.52
CA ASP A 397 4.47 14.01 -5.43
C ASP A 397 5.03 12.80 -4.68
N GLY A 398 5.43 11.78 -5.44
CA GLY A 398 6.08 10.61 -4.86
C GLY A 398 7.44 10.92 -4.22
N ASP A 399 8.02 9.89 -3.60
CA ASP A 399 9.29 10.00 -2.91
C ASP A 399 10.41 10.47 -3.84
N THR A 400 11.16 11.45 -3.42
CA THR A 400 12.38 11.88 -4.10
C THR A 400 13.48 10.82 -3.95
N ILE A 401 14.48 10.87 -4.84
CA ILE A 401 15.64 9.98 -4.79
C ILE A 401 16.30 9.97 -3.40
N GLU A 402 16.38 11.11 -2.73
CA GLU A 402 17.01 11.18 -1.42
C GLU A 402 16.12 10.62 -0.31
N GLU A 403 14.82 10.85 -0.37
CA GLU A 403 13.84 10.24 0.55
C GLU A 403 13.84 8.73 0.44
N ILE A 404 13.86 8.18 -0.79
CA ILE A 404 13.97 6.73 -1.01
C ILE A 404 15.23 6.17 -0.33
N ARG A 405 16.39 6.85 -0.44
CA ARG A 405 17.63 6.43 0.22
C ARG A 405 17.51 6.41 1.75
N GLN A 406 17.01 7.50 2.31
CA GLN A 406 16.88 7.64 3.77
C GLN A 406 15.86 6.65 4.32
N ASN A 407 14.67 6.56 3.69
CA ASN A 407 13.60 5.67 4.12
C ASN A 407 14.00 4.19 3.98
N SER A 408 14.70 3.81 2.91
CA SER A 408 15.22 2.45 2.74
C SER A 408 16.22 2.08 3.84
N SER A 409 17.13 2.98 4.17
CA SER A 409 18.11 2.75 5.25
C SER A 409 17.44 2.65 6.62
N ALA A 410 16.45 3.51 6.89
CA ALA A 410 15.70 3.51 8.14
C ALA A 410 14.84 2.25 8.29
N ASN A 411 14.16 1.83 7.21
CA ASN A 411 13.35 0.63 7.20
C ASN A 411 14.19 -0.64 7.44
N PHE A 412 15.34 -0.73 6.77
CA PHE A 412 16.27 -1.84 6.99
C PHE A 412 16.78 -1.89 8.46
N ALA A 413 17.08 -0.73 9.05
CA ALA A 413 17.54 -0.65 10.44
C ALA A 413 16.46 -1.09 11.43
N SER A 414 15.17 -0.77 11.17
CA SER A 414 14.05 -1.15 12.03
C SER A 414 13.70 -2.64 11.95
N GLN A 415 14.06 -3.32 10.86
CA GLN A 415 13.79 -4.75 10.60
C GLN A 415 12.31 -5.15 10.82
N LEU A 416 11.38 -4.27 10.47
CA LEU A 416 9.94 -4.43 10.67
C LEU A 416 9.53 -4.65 12.15
N ARG A 417 10.35 -4.21 13.11
CA ARG A 417 10.06 -4.27 14.54
C ARG A 417 9.66 -2.91 15.08
N ASN A 418 8.90 -2.89 16.16
CA ASN A 418 8.54 -1.69 16.93
C ASN A 418 9.03 -1.86 18.36
N VAL A 419 10.33 -1.59 18.59
CA VAL A 419 10.98 -1.72 19.90
C VAL A 419 11.44 -0.37 20.43
N THR A 420 12.01 0.47 19.55
CA THR A 420 12.46 1.81 19.89
C THR A 420 11.47 2.87 19.41
N GLN A 421 11.52 4.06 19.99
CA GLN A 421 10.68 5.19 19.53
C GLN A 421 10.88 5.46 18.03
N ASN A 422 12.10 5.37 17.54
CA ASN A 422 12.42 5.57 16.13
C ASN A 422 11.79 4.50 15.23
N ASP A 423 11.66 3.26 15.69
CA ASP A 423 11.02 2.19 14.90
C ASP A 423 9.53 2.51 14.65
N TYR A 424 8.81 3.03 15.67
CA TYR A 424 7.43 3.47 15.51
C TYR A 424 7.31 4.63 14.51
N LEU A 425 8.23 5.61 14.57
CA LEU A 425 8.25 6.73 13.63
C LEU A 425 8.47 6.25 12.19
N VAL A 426 9.47 5.38 11.99
CA VAL A 426 9.76 4.80 10.66
C VAL A 426 8.54 4.05 10.12
N ARG A 427 7.86 3.27 10.96
CA ARG A 427 6.64 2.53 10.56
C ARG A 427 5.47 3.46 10.23
N ALA A 428 5.24 4.51 11.00
CA ALA A 428 4.20 5.49 10.73
C ALA A 428 4.46 6.22 9.40
N LEU A 429 5.71 6.67 9.17
CA LEU A 429 6.10 7.39 7.96
C LEU A 429 6.19 6.49 6.71
N SER A 430 6.30 5.16 6.87
CA SER A 430 6.31 4.19 5.76
C SER A 430 4.94 3.58 5.47
N MET A 431 3.86 4.20 5.94
CA MET A 431 2.50 3.73 5.69
C MET A 431 2.20 3.77 4.17
N PRO A 432 1.60 2.70 3.58
CA PRO A 432 1.24 2.68 2.17
C PRO A 432 0.30 3.83 1.79
N ALA A 433 0.55 4.47 0.66
CA ALA A 433 -0.18 5.65 0.18
C ALA A 433 -1.71 5.44 0.06
N LYS A 434 -2.16 4.18 -0.12
CA LYS A 434 -3.59 3.84 -0.17
C LYS A 434 -4.35 4.09 1.14
N TYR A 435 -3.65 4.21 2.27
CA TYR A 435 -4.24 4.55 3.57
C TYR A 435 -4.08 6.02 3.94
N GLY A 436 -3.50 6.81 3.07
CA GLY A 436 -3.11 8.19 3.29
C GLY A 436 -1.63 8.31 3.66
N VAL A 437 -1.11 9.52 3.64
CA VAL A 437 0.31 9.80 3.91
C VAL A 437 0.48 10.51 5.23
N VAL A 438 1.39 10.01 6.04
CA VAL A 438 1.81 10.65 7.29
C VAL A 438 2.99 11.55 6.98
N SER A 439 2.78 12.86 7.00
CA SER A 439 3.83 13.85 6.72
C SER A 439 4.75 14.09 7.91
N LYS A 440 4.23 13.96 9.12
CA LYS A 440 4.98 14.10 10.38
C LYS A 440 4.43 13.15 11.41
N ALA A 441 5.32 12.52 12.17
CA ALA A 441 4.97 11.72 13.31
C ALA A 441 5.87 12.07 14.51
N TYR A 442 5.32 12.00 15.69
CA TYR A 442 6.01 12.33 16.93
C TYR A 442 5.57 11.41 18.06
N ILE A 443 6.49 11.00 18.89
CA ILE A 443 6.24 10.07 20.00
C ILE A 443 6.67 10.70 21.30
N GLU A 444 5.77 10.71 22.26
CA GLU A 444 6.06 11.04 23.65
C GLU A 444 5.70 9.90 24.60
N PRO A 445 6.45 9.71 25.69
CA PRO A 445 5.97 8.89 26.79
C PRO A 445 4.73 9.55 27.42
N THR A 446 3.70 8.75 27.68
CA THR A 446 2.48 9.24 28.36
C THR A 446 2.85 9.92 29.68
N GLN A 447 2.38 11.13 29.91
CA GLN A 447 2.72 11.90 31.12
C GLN A 447 2.14 11.22 32.36
N ALA A 448 2.94 11.17 33.42
CA ALA A 448 2.55 10.51 34.67
C ALA A 448 1.27 11.10 35.32
N GLU A 449 0.91 12.34 34.98
CA GLU A 449 -0.31 13.00 35.46
C GLU A 449 -1.59 12.44 34.83
N THR A 450 -1.51 11.80 33.66
CA THR A 450 -2.65 11.19 32.95
C THR A 450 -2.78 9.70 33.26
N LEU A 451 -1.79 9.11 33.93
CA LEU A 451 -1.81 7.69 34.29
C LEU A 451 -2.64 7.46 35.58
N SER A 452 -3.55 6.52 35.54
CA SER A 452 -4.28 6.06 36.72
C SER A 452 -3.32 5.33 37.68
N ALA A 453 -3.63 5.37 38.99
CA ALA A 453 -2.80 4.72 39.98
C ALA A 453 -2.66 3.20 39.72
N GLY A 454 -1.48 2.77 39.32
CA GLY A 454 -1.15 1.38 38.96
C GLY A 454 -0.82 1.15 37.48
N GLU A 455 -0.93 2.16 36.63
CA GLU A 455 -0.49 2.08 35.24
C GLU A 455 1.02 2.27 35.12
N SER A 456 1.62 1.57 34.18
CA SER A 456 3.06 1.58 33.92
C SER A 456 3.45 2.73 33.00
N ASN A 457 4.62 3.34 33.22
CA ASN A 457 5.25 4.32 32.32
C ASN A 457 5.66 3.75 30.96
N SER A 458 5.17 2.56 30.58
CA SER A 458 5.44 1.91 29.29
C SER A 458 4.44 2.27 28.19
N VAL A 459 3.53 3.20 28.45
CA VAL A 459 2.59 3.73 27.45
C VAL A 459 3.26 4.86 26.68
N LEU A 460 3.13 4.81 25.35
CA LEU A 460 3.64 5.81 24.43
C LEU A 460 2.48 6.40 23.64
N ASP A 461 2.43 7.72 23.56
CA ASP A 461 1.47 8.44 22.72
C ASP A 461 2.12 8.73 21.36
N LEU A 462 1.53 8.22 20.29
CA LEU A 462 1.92 8.48 18.91
C LEU A 462 1.01 9.58 18.34
N TYR A 463 1.60 10.72 18.00
CA TYR A 463 0.93 11.82 17.32
C TYR A 463 1.26 11.75 15.81
N VAL A 464 0.23 11.78 14.97
CA VAL A 464 0.33 11.63 13.52
C VAL A 464 -0.39 12.77 12.82
#